data_dc69461eee414cff180b920ea7881cb6
#
_entry.id   dc69461eee414cff180b920ea7881cb6
#
_cell.length_a   1.000
_cell.length_b   1.000
_cell.length_c   1.000
_cell.angle_alpha   90.00
_cell.angle_beta   90.00
_cell.angle_gamma   90.00
#
_symmetry.space_group_name_H-M   'P 1'
#
loop_
_entity.id
_entity.type
_entity.pdbx_description
1 polymer ?
#
loop_
_entity_poly.entity_id
_entity_poly.type
_entity_poly.pdbx_seq_one_letter_code
_entity_poly.pdbx_strand_id
1 'polypeptide(L)'
;LLQLCPLIQRVFEAGYAMGTMMTLLRHGERVGDIIIPKNMVGLGTVCSITLNGVLLAHGIPTHSSFGGLLELRDRKPTRFVEIIKYDGTSLDPLEVFIRSGMTDYSGATETGNGRIGVGFREVPADSRDNILTLMEKLKDVGLGGFLMIGWPGQPLLEIPVIEGRLGAIVIGGLNPVAILEEKDIKVQSRALAGMVEYERLFHYHEMEERIRQIL
;
A
#
# COMPACT_ATOMS: atom_id res chain seq x y z
N LEU A 1 -1.17 11.96 -18.89
CA LEU A 1 -0.69 11.61 -17.54
C LEU A 1 -0.94 12.73 -16.53
N LEU A 2 -0.61 14.01 -16.85
CA LEU A 2 -0.84 15.16 -15.95
C LEU A 2 -2.30 15.27 -15.46
N GLN A 3 -3.28 14.99 -16.31
CA GLN A 3 -4.71 15.01 -15.94
C GLN A 3 -5.09 13.92 -14.92
N LEU A 4 -4.24 12.92 -14.71
CA LEU A 4 -4.46 11.81 -13.79
C LEU A 4 -3.86 12.08 -12.39
N CYS A 5 -2.94 13.05 -12.29
CA CYS A 5 -2.29 13.38 -11.03
C CYS A 5 -3.28 13.66 -9.89
N PRO A 6 -4.36 14.45 -10.09
CA PRO A 6 -5.31 14.73 -9.02
C PRO A 6 -6.01 13.47 -8.47
N LEU A 7 -6.25 12.47 -9.31
CA LEU A 7 -6.85 11.21 -8.87
C LEU A 7 -5.91 10.44 -7.94
N ILE A 8 -4.65 10.31 -8.35
CA ILE A 8 -3.62 9.62 -7.56
C ILE A 8 -3.38 10.38 -6.24
N GLN A 9 -3.24 11.71 -6.31
CA GLN A 9 -3.02 12.55 -5.13
C GLN A 9 -4.12 12.42 -4.08
N ARG A 10 -5.39 12.32 -4.49
CA ARG A 10 -6.51 12.09 -3.56
C ARG A 10 -6.35 10.84 -2.70
N VAL A 11 -5.78 9.76 -3.25
CA VAL A 11 -5.55 8.53 -2.50
C VAL A 11 -4.47 8.73 -1.43
N PHE A 12 -3.42 9.50 -1.76
CA PHE A 12 -2.39 9.90 -0.80
C PHE A 12 -2.96 10.83 0.29
N GLU A 13 -3.69 11.87 -0.10
CA GLU A 13 -4.31 12.84 0.80
C GLU A 13 -5.32 12.21 1.77
N ALA A 14 -6.05 11.20 1.30
CA ALA A 14 -6.97 10.43 2.13
C ALA A 14 -6.27 9.48 3.11
N GLY A 15 -4.93 9.32 2.99
CA GLY A 15 -4.16 8.39 3.83
C GLY A 15 -4.31 6.93 3.43
N TYR A 16 -4.70 6.65 2.18
CA TYR A 16 -4.88 5.28 1.67
C TYR A 16 -3.71 4.80 0.80
N ALA A 17 -2.59 5.51 0.84
CA ALA A 17 -1.32 5.10 0.27
C ALA A 17 -0.36 4.63 1.37
N MET A 18 0.61 3.81 1.00
CA MET A 18 1.69 3.41 1.90
C MET A 18 2.71 4.54 1.99
N GLY A 19 2.51 5.43 2.97
CA GLY A 19 3.31 6.65 3.16
C GLY A 19 2.99 7.76 2.16
N THR A 20 3.94 8.67 1.99
CA THR A 20 3.80 9.88 1.15
C THR A 20 4.82 9.95 0.02
N MET A 21 5.72 8.96 -0.04
CA MET A 21 6.81 8.93 -1.00
C MET A 21 6.47 8.10 -2.22
N MET A 22 6.97 8.52 -3.37
CA MET A 22 6.83 7.83 -4.64
C MET A 22 8.04 8.09 -5.54
N THR A 23 8.13 7.40 -6.66
CA THR A 23 9.16 7.64 -7.68
C THR A 23 8.57 7.59 -9.08
N LEU A 24 9.25 8.22 -10.03
CA LEU A 24 8.95 8.15 -11.45
C LEU A 24 10.12 7.52 -12.21
N LEU A 25 9.81 6.74 -13.21
CA LEU A 25 10.74 6.02 -14.05
C LEU A 25 10.48 6.39 -15.51
N ARG A 26 11.53 6.78 -16.21
CA ARG A 26 11.46 7.11 -17.65
C ARG A 26 11.47 5.86 -18.50
N HIS A 27 11.04 6.02 -19.75
CA HIS A 27 11.24 4.99 -20.76
C HIS A 27 12.68 4.47 -20.75
N GLY A 28 12.83 3.14 -20.79
CA GLY A 28 14.11 2.46 -20.78
C GLY A 28 14.75 2.28 -19.40
N GLU A 29 14.31 2.97 -18.37
CA GLU A 29 14.77 2.71 -17.00
C GLU A 29 14.29 1.33 -16.51
N ARG A 30 15.11 0.74 -15.62
CA ARG A 30 14.86 -0.60 -15.08
C ARG A 30 14.64 -0.54 -13.58
N VAL A 31 13.66 -1.32 -13.11
CA VAL A 31 13.47 -1.66 -11.69
C VAL A 31 13.27 -3.16 -11.57
N GLY A 32 14.17 -3.85 -10.88
CA GLY A 32 14.20 -5.31 -10.89
C GLY A 32 14.29 -5.86 -12.32
N ASP A 33 13.34 -6.71 -12.68
CA ASP A 33 13.24 -7.29 -14.03
C ASP A 33 12.36 -6.49 -14.99
N ILE A 34 11.79 -5.36 -14.51
CA ILE A 34 10.90 -4.53 -15.32
C ILE A 34 11.70 -3.44 -16.02
N ILE A 35 11.53 -3.33 -17.32
CA ILE A 35 12.01 -2.21 -18.14
C ILE A 35 10.79 -1.40 -18.57
N ILE A 36 10.83 -0.08 -18.34
CA ILE A 36 9.71 0.80 -18.70
C ILE A 36 9.58 0.86 -20.23
N PRO A 37 8.43 0.43 -20.80
CA PRO A 37 8.23 0.39 -22.23
C PRO A 37 8.25 1.78 -22.87
N LYS A 38 8.45 1.79 -24.20
CA LYS A 38 8.34 3.02 -24.99
C LYS A 38 6.95 3.63 -24.87
N ASN A 39 6.89 4.94 -24.76
CA ASN A 39 5.66 5.72 -24.56
C ASN A 39 4.93 5.46 -23.22
N MET A 40 5.63 4.90 -22.25
CA MET A 40 5.14 4.74 -20.89
C MET A 40 6.02 5.47 -19.88
N VAL A 41 5.41 5.83 -18.76
CA VAL A 41 6.08 6.32 -17.55
C VAL A 41 5.78 5.32 -16.45
N GLY A 42 6.81 4.88 -15.75
CA GLY A 42 6.66 4.07 -14.56
C GLY A 42 6.39 4.97 -13.35
N LEU A 43 5.38 4.61 -12.57
CA LEU A 43 5.08 5.24 -11.30
C LEU A 43 5.29 4.20 -10.21
N GLY A 44 6.28 4.44 -9.35
CA GLY A 44 6.59 3.56 -8.23
C GLY A 44 6.05 4.14 -6.93
N THR A 45 5.38 3.30 -6.15
CA THR A 45 4.84 3.61 -4.83
C THR A 45 5.49 2.70 -3.78
N VAL A 46 5.55 3.15 -2.53
CA VAL A 46 6.11 2.34 -1.45
C VAL A 46 5.26 1.07 -1.25
N CYS A 47 5.93 -0.08 -1.19
CA CYS A 47 5.28 -1.35 -0.91
C CYS A 47 5.25 -1.63 0.59
N SER A 48 4.19 -2.28 1.07
CA SER A 48 4.06 -2.70 2.47
C SER A 48 5.17 -3.66 2.94
N ILE A 49 5.87 -4.33 2.02
CA ILE A 49 7.03 -5.18 2.35
C ILE A 49 8.21 -4.35 2.90
N THR A 50 8.29 -3.07 2.58
CA THR A 50 9.27 -2.15 3.16
C THR A 50 9.13 -2.10 4.67
N LEU A 51 7.89 -2.02 5.18
CA LEU A 51 7.62 -2.08 6.62
C LEU A 51 8.07 -3.41 7.22
N ASN A 52 7.79 -4.54 6.56
CA ASN A 52 8.24 -5.85 7.02
C ASN A 52 9.78 -5.90 7.14
N GLY A 53 10.50 -5.35 6.16
CA GLY A 53 11.97 -5.27 6.17
C GLY A 53 12.50 -4.43 7.32
N VAL A 54 11.90 -3.28 7.58
CA VAL A 54 12.29 -2.42 8.71
C VAL A 54 12.02 -3.11 10.05
N LEU A 55 10.86 -3.73 10.23
CA LEU A 55 10.55 -4.48 11.46
C LEU A 55 11.53 -5.63 11.68
N LEU A 56 11.83 -6.39 10.63
CA LEU A 56 12.79 -7.51 10.71
C LEU A 56 14.19 -7.02 11.06
N ALA A 57 14.66 -5.91 10.50
CA ALA A 57 15.94 -5.30 10.84
C ALA A 57 16.04 -4.88 12.32
N HIS A 58 14.90 -4.66 12.98
CA HIS A 58 14.81 -4.37 14.41
C HIS A 58 14.44 -5.60 15.25
N GLY A 59 14.61 -6.82 14.71
CA GLY A 59 14.36 -8.07 15.40
C GLY A 59 12.89 -8.41 15.60
N ILE A 60 11.98 -7.78 14.85
CA ILE A 60 10.53 -7.98 14.94
C ILE A 60 10.05 -8.80 13.73
N PRO A 61 9.93 -10.13 13.87
CA PRO A 61 9.45 -10.98 12.78
C PRO A 61 7.97 -10.68 12.46
N THR A 62 7.70 -10.51 11.18
CA THR A 62 6.36 -10.17 10.69
C THR A 62 5.83 -11.29 9.81
N HIS A 63 4.71 -11.89 10.19
CA HIS A 63 4.00 -12.86 9.37
C HIS A 63 2.95 -12.15 8.51
N SER A 64 3.05 -12.29 7.19
CA SER A 64 2.07 -11.79 6.23
C SER A 64 1.00 -12.84 6.00
N SER A 65 -0.19 -12.67 6.58
CA SER A 65 -1.25 -13.70 6.57
C SER A 65 -2.04 -13.67 5.26
N PHE A 66 -2.53 -12.50 4.87
CA PHE A 66 -3.34 -12.33 3.64
C PHE A 66 -3.33 -10.89 3.13
N GLY A 67 -3.66 -10.73 1.84
CA GLY A 67 -4.14 -9.48 1.28
C GLY A 67 -5.66 -9.43 1.36
N GLY A 68 -6.22 -8.30 1.70
CA GLY A 68 -7.66 -8.14 1.92
C GLY A 68 -8.23 -6.88 1.29
N LEU A 69 -9.51 -6.93 1.01
CA LEU A 69 -10.32 -5.80 0.61
C LEU A 69 -11.08 -5.30 1.84
N LEU A 70 -10.73 -4.12 2.31
CA LEU A 70 -11.24 -3.52 3.55
C LEU A 70 -12.35 -2.53 3.24
N GLU A 71 -13.54 -2.76 3.80
CA GLU A 71 -14.66 -1.81 3.71
C GLU A 71 -14.44 -0.64 4.68
N LEU A 72 -14.62 0.56 4.14
CA LEU A 72 -14.62 1.81 4.91
C LEU A 72 -16.05 2.35 4.99
N ARG A 73 -16.45 2.85 6.17
CA ARG A 73 -17.67 3.63 6.39
C ARG A 73 -17.32 4.86 7.22
N ASP A 74 -17.68 6.02 6.73
CA ASP A 74 -17.34 7.29 7.35
C ASP A 74 -15.84 7.40 7.67
N ARG A 75 -14.97 6.99 6.72
CA ARG A 75 -13.51 6.91 6.83
C ARG A 75 -12.98 5.91 7.86
N LYS A 76 -13.84 5.08 8.44
CA LYS A 76 -13.43 4.10 9.46
C LYS A 76 -13.42 2.69 8.86
N PRO A 77 -12.36 1.92 9.07
CA PRO A 77 -12.34 0.50 8.76
C PRO A 77 -13.45 -0.24 9.51
N THR A 78 -14.22 -1.07 8.80
CA THR A 78 -15.35 -1.80 9.39
C THR A 78 -15.15 -3.30 9.36
N ARG A 79 -14.82 -3.86 8.21
CA ARG A 79 -14.64 -5.31 8.04
C ARG A 79 -13.85 -5.63 6.76
N PHE A 80 -13.31 -6.83 6.70
CA PHE A 80 -12.85 -7.40 5.43
C PHE A 80 -14.06 -7.92 4.65
N VAL A 81 -14.16 -7.54 3.37
CA VAL A 81 -15.20 -8.05 2.46
C VAL A 81 -14.67 -9.21 1.63
N GLU A 82 -13.37 -9.23 1.35
CA GLU A 82 -12.67 -10.31 0.67
C GLU A 82 -11.27 -10.48 1.24
N ILE A 83 -10.78 -11.73 1.26
CA ILE A 83 -9.41 -12.05 1.67
C ILE A 83 -8.81 -13.10 0.73
N ILE A 84 -7.53 -12.96 0.41
CA ILE A 84 -6.72 -13.96 -0.30
C ILE A 84 -5.47 -14.21 0.53
N LYS A 85 -5.29 -15.44 1.01
CA LYS A 85 -4.10 -15.84 1.77
C LYS A 85 -2.87 -15.79 0.86
N TYR A 86 -1.75 -15.31 1.41
CA TYR A 86 -0.47 -15.35 0.68
C TYR A 86 0.04 -16.78 0.51
N ASP A 87 -0.20 -17.65 1.49
CA ASP A 87 0.14 -19.06 1.39
C ASP A 87 -0.69 -19.74 0.32
N GLY A 88 -0.03 -20.28 -0.69
CA GLY A 88 -0.68 -21.04 -1.77
C GLY A 88 -1.18 -20.20 -2.94
N THR A 89 -0.96 -18.87 -2.96
CA THR A 89 -1.21 -18.05 -4.16
C THR A 89 0.10 -17.63 -4.84
N SER A 90 0.10 -17.64 -6.17
CA SER A 90 1.17 -17.10 -7.00
C SER A 90 0.86 -15.69 -7.53
N LEU A 91 -0.33 -15.18 -7.25
CA LEU A 91 -0.78 -13.84 -7.65
C LEU A 91 -0.80 -12.91 -6.44
N ASP A 92 -0.47 -11.65 -6.66
CA ASP A 92 -0.65 -10.65 -5.62
C ASP A 92 -2.15 -10.36 -5.39
N PRO A 93 -2.67 -10.48 -4.16
CA PRO A 93 -4.08 -10.26 -3.86
C PRO A 93 -4.60 -8.90 -4.28
N LEU A 94 -3.80 -7.84 -4.14
CA LEU A 94 -4.20 -6.49 -4.52
C LEU A 94 -4.35 -6.36 -6.04
N GLU A 95 -3.43 -6.94 -6.80
CA GLU A 95 -3.57 -6.98 -8.26
C GLU A 95 -4.85 -7.69 -8.67
N VAL A 96 -5.22 -8.78 -7.99
CA VAL A 96 -6.47 -9.50 -8.25
C VAL A 96 -7.68 -8.61 -7.98
N PHE A 97 -7.75 -7.97 -6.81
CA PHE A 97 -8.88 -7.11 -6.45
C PHE A 97 -9.02 -5.90 -7.39
N ILE A 98 -7.91 -5.25 -7.75
CA ILE A 98 -7.90 -4.10 -8.66
C ILE A 98 -8.39 -4.51 -10.05
N ARG A 99 -7.82 -5.56 -10.64
CA ARG A 99 -8.17 -6.02 -11.99
C ARG A 99 -9.60 -6.57 -12.09
N SER A 100 -10.13 -7.07 -10.98
CA SER A 100 -11.52 -7.58 -10.91
C SER A 100 -12.55 -6.46 -10.64
N GLY A 101 -12.13 -5.19 -10.54
CA GLY A 101 -13.04 -4.07 -10.27
C GLY A 101 -13.71 -4.13 -8.90
N MET A 102 -13.05 -4.75 -7.91
CA MET A 102 -13.63 -4.95 -6.58
C MET A 102 -13.33 -3.78 -5.64
N THR A 103 -12.39 -2.92 -6.00
CA THR A 103 -12.01 -1.72 -5.22
C THR A 103 -13.02 -0.59 -5.40
N ASP A 104 -13.00 0.38 -4.48
CA ASP A 104 -13.77 1.62 -4.57
C ASP A 104 -13.01 2.73 -3.85
N TYR A 105 -11.91 3.19 -4.48
CA TYR A 105 -11.12 4.32 -3.98
C TYR A 105 -11.82 5.65 -4.25
N SER A 106 -12.61 5.72 -5.31
CA SER A 106 -13.43 6.90 -5.62
C SER A 106 -14.38 7.19 -4.46
N GLY A 107 -15.18 6.22 -4.05
CA GLY A 107 -16.07 6.35 -2.89
C GLY A 107 -15.32 6.59 -1.60
N ALA A 108 -14.23 5.86 -1.34
CA ALA A 108 -13.41 5.99 -0.14
C ALA A 108 -12.82 7.41 0.01
N THR A 109 -12.33 8.02 -1.07
CA THR A 109 -11.70 9.34 -1.03
C THR A 109 -12.72 10.49 -1.03
N GLU A 110 -13.84 10.36 -1.73
CA GLU A 110 -14.84 11.42 -1.89
C GLU A 110 -15.83 11.46 -0.73
N THR A 111 -16.32 10.29 -0.32
CA THR A 111 -17.40 10.20 0.70
C THR A 111 -16.93 9.59 2.03
N GLY A 112 -15.77 8.95 2.04
CA GLY A 112 -15.32 8.13 3.16
C GLY A 112 -15.92 6.73 3.20
N ASN A 113 -16.70 6.36 2.18
CA ASN A 113 -17.34 5.05 2.05
C ASN A 113 -16.79 4.37 0.81
N GLY A 114 -16.20 3.19 0.94
CA GLY A 114 -15.59 2.50 -0.18
C GLY A 114 -14.82 1.26 0.26
N ARG A 115 -13.97 0.76 -0.65
CA ARG A 115 -13.21 -0.47 -0.42
C ARG A 115 -11.77 -0.27 -0.88
N ILE A 116 -10.83 -0.49 0.05
CA ILE A 116 -9.40 -0.30 -0.19
C ILE A 116 -8.62 -1.60 -0.02
N GLY A 117 -7.53 -1.75 -0.76
CA GLY A 117 -6.62 -2.88 -0.63
C GLY A 117 -5.70 -2.73 0.57
N VAL A 118 -5.62 -3.76 1.40
CA VAL A 118 -4.77 -3.81 2.59
C VAL A 118 -4.13 -5.18 2.74
N GLY A 119 -3.11 -5.28 3.59
CA GLY A 119 -2.56 -6.54 4.03
C GLY A 119 -2.77 -6.76 5.52
N PHE A 120 -3.05 -7.99 5.93
CA PHE A 120 -3.08 -8.37 7.34
C PHE A 120 -1.75 -8.98 7.73
N ARG A 121 -1.24 -8.53 8.87
CA ARG A 121 0.05 -8.95 9.43
C ARG A 121 -0.15 -9.43 10.87
N GLU A 122 0.65 -10.40 11.26
CA GLU A 122 0.78 -10.79 12.65
C GLU A 122 2.21 -10.57 13.11
N VAL A 123 2.36 -9.90 14.26
CA VAL A 123 3.65 -9.57 14.87
C VAL A 123 3.66 -10.03 16.33
N PRO A 124 4.84 -10.24 16.95
CA PRO A 124 4.91 -10.61 18.37
C PRO A 124 4.21 -9.57 19.26
N ALA A 125 3.42 -10.02 20.20
CA ALA A 125 2.64 -9.17 21.11
C ALA A 125 3.53 -8.21 21.92
N ASP A 126 4.68 -8.71 22.41
CA ASP A 126 5.63 -7.95 23.22
C ASP A 126 6.36 -6.84 22.44
N SER A 127 6.26 -6.87 21.11
CA SER A 127 6.90 -5.86 20.26
C SER A 127 6.04 -4.63 20.00
N ARG A 128 4.81 -4.55 20.54
CA ARG A 128 3.83 -3.51 20.20
C ARG A 128 4.37 -2.10 20.39
N ASP A 129 4.99 -1.77 21.51
CA ASP A 129 5.49 -0.41 21.79
C ASP A 129 6.69 -0.05 20.90
N ASN A 130 7.56 -1.01 20.64
CA ASN A 130 8.66 -0.85 19.69
C ASN A 130 8.13 -0.59 18.27
N ILE A 131 7.09 -1.30 17.85
CA ILE A 131 6.43 -1.09 16.56
C ILE A 131 5.85 0.32 16.46
N LEU A 132 5.13 0.78 17.49
CA LEU A 132 4.59 2.14 17.50
C LEU A 132 5.69 3.20 17.37
N THR A 133 6.81 3.03 18.07
CA THR A 133 7.97 3.92 17.95
C THR A 133 8.58 3.90 16.53
N LEU A 134 8.68 2.73 15.92
CA LEU A 134 9.20 2.60 14.55
C LEU A 134 8.23 3.20 13.52
N MET A 135 6.92 3.08 13.74
CA MET A 135 5.91 3.69 12.88
C MET A 135 6.02 5.21 12.83
N GLU A 136 6.24 5.87 13.96
CA GLU A 136 6.47 7.33 13.97
C GLU A 136 7.70 7.70 13.15
N LYS A 137 8.82 6.99 13.33
CA LYS A 137 10.03 7.20 12.53
C LYS A 137 9.81 7.00 11.02
N LEU A 138 9.05 5.95 10.64
CA LEU A 138 8.73 5.68 9.24
C LEU A 138 7.80 6.75 8.66
N LYS A 139 6.90 7.27 9.45
CA LYS A 139 6.03 8.39 9.08
C LYS A 139 6.84 9.66 8.81
N ASP A 140 7.81 9.97 9.68
CA ASP A 140 8.69 11.14 9.53
C ASP A 140 9.49 11.12 8.22
N VAL A 141 9.87 9.93 7.74
CA VAL A 141 10.56 9.75 6.46
C VAL A 141 9.61 9.40 5.28
N GLY A 142 8.31 9.47 5.50
CA GLY A 142 7.30 9.31 4.45
C GLY A 142 7.09 7.88 3.94
N LEU A 143 7.60 6.86 4.63
CA LEU A 143 7.49 5.45 4.21
C LEU A 143 6.22 4.74 4.70
N GLY A 144 5.40 5.43 5.50
CA GLY A 144 4.12 4.90 5.98
C GLY A 144 4.24 3.97 7.17
N GLY A 145 3.19 3.21 7.43
CA GLY A 145 3.10 2.33 8.58
C GLY A 145 1.84 1.46 8.56
N PHE A 146 1.44 0.97 9.71
CA PHE A 146 0.18 0.27 9.86
C PHE A 146 -1.01 1.26 9.87
N LEU A 147 -2.07 0.90 9.17
CA LEU A 147 -3.36 1.59 9.25
C LEU A 147 -4.01 1.36 10.63
N MET A 148 -3.90 0.14 11.12
CA MET A 148 -4.39 -0.26 12.44
C MET A 148 -3.44 -1.24 13.08
N ILE A 149 -3.33 -1.16 14.40
CA ILE A 149 -2.62 -2.12 15.24
C ILE A 149 -3.56 -2.60 16.35
N GLY A 150 -3.69 -3.92 16.48
CA GLY A 150 -4.53 -4.54 17.49
C GLY A 150 -3.89 -4.65 18.86
N TRP A 151 -4.51 -5.45 19.71
CA TRP A 151 -4.05 -5.77 21.04
C TRP A 151 -3.63 -7.25 21.12
N PRO A 152 -2.71 -7.61 22.02
CA PRO A 152 -2.23 -8.97 22.18
C PRO A 152 -3.39 -9.98 22.33
N GLY A 153 -3.37 -11.03 21.49
CA GLY A 153 -4.36 -12.11 21.53
C GLY A 153 -5.80 -11.72 21.23
N GLN A 154 -6.06 -10.48 20.83
CA GLN A 154 -7.42 -10.03 20.50
C GLN A 154 -7.65 -10.02 18.99
N PRO A 155 -8.85 -10.42 18.52
CA PRO A 155 -9.21 -10.29 17.11
C PRO A 155 -9.12 -8.83 16.64
N LEU A 156 -8.70 -8.64 15.39
CA LEU A 156 -8.70 -7.33 14.75
C LEU A 156 -9.69 -7.35 13.57
N LEU A 157 -10.74 -6.55 13.64
CA LEU A 157 -11.87 -6.56 12.69
C LEU A 157 -12.38 -7.99 12.44
N GLU A 158 -12.68 -8.71 13.52
CA GLU A 158 -13.18 -10.09 13.55
C GLU A 158 -12.18 -11.15 13.02
N ILE A 159 -10.98 -10.76 12.60
CA ILE A 159 -9.93 -11.70 12.22
C ILE A 159 -9.25 -12.24 13.49
N PRO A 160 -9.32 -13.55 13.73
CA PRO A 160 -8.66 -14.15 14.88
C PRO A 160 -7.13 -14.00 14.80
N VAL A 161 -6.50 -13.84 15.94
CA VAL A 161 -5.05 -13.72 16.08
C VAL A 161 -4.52 -14.82 17.00
N ILE A 162 -3.40 -15.41 16.64
CA ILE A 162 -2.76 -16.48 17.41
C ILE A 162 -2.27 -15.92 18.76
N GLU A 163 -2.35 -16.74 19.81
CA GLU A 163 -1.81 -16.40 21.14
C GLU A 163 -0.32 -15.99 21.05
N GLY A 164 0.06 -14.98 21.83
CA GLY A 164 1.41 -14.41 21.80
C GLY A 164 1.67 -13.45 20.61
N ARG A 165 0.66 -13.20 19.79
CA ARG A 165 0.73 -12.27 18.67
C ARG A 165 -0.35 -11.17 18.76
N LEU A 166 -0.19 -10.14 17.95
CA LEU A 166 -1.23 -9.14 17.67
C LEU A 166 -1.40 -8.99 16.17
N GLY A 167 -2.61 -8.67 15.76
CA GLY A 167 -2.94 -8.37 14.37
C GLY A 167 -2.63 -6.91 14.02
N ALA A 168 -2.23 -6.68 12.78
CA ALA A 168 -2.01 -5.34 12.25
C ALA A 168 -2.45 -5.27 10.79
N ILE A 169 -3.01 -4.13 10.38
CA ILE A 169 -3.45 -3.87 9.01
C ILE A 169 -2.52 -2.86 8.38
N VAL A 170 -1.93 -3.21 7.23
CA VAL A 170 -1.05 -2.34 6.45
C VAL A 170 -1.71 -1.96 5.14
N ILE A 171 -1.50 -0.73 4.69
CA ILE A 171 -2.05 -0.22 3.43
C ILE A 171 -1.33 -0.86 2.24
N GLY A 172 -2.09 -1.14 1.18
CA GLY A 172 -1.56 -1.71 -0.05
C GLY A 172 -0.71 -0.72 -0.85
N GLY A 173 0.45 -1.17 -1.35
CA GLY A 173 1.34 -0.32 -2.16
C GLY A 173 0.75 0.09 -3.50
N LEU A 174 -0.16 -0.70 -4.09
CA LEU A 174 -0.80 -0.40 -5.38
C LEU A 174 -2.02 0.53 -5.27
N ASN A 175 -2.45 0.88 -4.07
CA ASN A 175 -3.63 1.70 -3.84
C ASN A 175 -3.65 3.02 -4.63
N PRO A 176 -2.55 3.80 -4.70
CA PRO A 176 -2.57 5.08 -5.41
C PRO A 176 -2.91 4.99 -6.90
N VAL A 177 -2.63 3.85 -7.54
CA VAL A 177 -2.91 3.67 -8.96
C VAL A 177 -4.22 2.92 -9.23
N ALA A 178 -4.79 2.28 -8.23
CA ALA A 178 -6.03 1.51 -8.36
C ALA A 178 -7.22 2.39 -8.79
N ILE A 179 -7.28 3.64 -8.32
CA ILE A 179 -8.33 4.60 -8.69
C ILE A 179 -8.37 4.87 -10.21
N LEU A 180 -7.26 4.67 -10.92
CA LEU A 180 -7.20 4.84 -12.37
C LEU A 180 -7.96 3.73 -13.09
N GLU A 181 -7.83 2.49 -12.64
CA GLU A 181 -8.57 1.34 -13.18
C GLU A 181 -10.09 1.52 -12.97
N GLU A 182 -10.52 2.13 -11.86
CA GLU A 182 -11.93 2.48 -11.61
C GLU A 182 -12.48 3.52 -12.60
N LYS A 183 -11.62 4.24 -13.30
CA LYS A 183 -11.95 5.21 -14.35
C LYS A 183 -11.67 4.68 -15.76
N ASP A 184 -11.61 3.35 -15.92
CA ASP A 184 -11.32 2.67 -17.18
C ASP A 184 -9.95 3.03 -17.80
N ILE A 185 -9.03 3.55 -16.99
CA ILE A 185 -7.66 3.85 -17.40
C ILE A 185 -6.78 2.65 -17.10
N LYS A 186 -6.42 1.92 -18.14
CA LYS A 186 -5.60 0.70 -18.00
C LYS A 186 -4.20 1.02 -17.47
N VAL A 187 -3.84 0.38 -16.38
CA VAL A 187 -2.53 0.45 -15.76
C VAL A 187 -1.87 -0.92 -15.80
N GLN A 188 -0.59 -0.97 -16.15
CA GLN A 188 0.20 -2.19 -15.97
C GLN A 188 0.77 -2.21 -14.56
N SER A 189 -0.03 -2.65 -13.61
CA SER A 189 0.38 -2.75 -12.21
C SER A 189 1.24 -3.99 -11.98
N ARG A 190 2.24 -3.86 -11.11
CA ARG A 190 3.10 -4.93 -10.66
C ARG A 190 3.46 -4.73 -9.21
N ALA A 191 3.03 -5.64 -8.36
CA ALA A 191 3.49 -5.70 -6.98
C ALA A 191 4.93 -6.20 -6.90
N LEU A 192 5.67 -5.80 -5.87
CA LEU A 192 7.05 -6.22 -5.62
C LEU A 192 7.98 -6.05 -6.84
N ALA A 193 7.82 -4.95 -7.57
CA ALA A 193 8.51 -4.71 -8.83
C ALA A 193 10.05 -4.67 -8.69
N GLY A 194 10.56 -4.18 -7.59
CA GLY A 194 11.99 -4.10 -7.30
C GLY A 194 12.31 -3.13 -6.17
N MET A 195 13.59 -2.91 -5.97
CA MET A 195 14.12 -1.96 -4.98
C MET A 195 14.52 -0.66 -5.67
N VAL A 196 14.31 0.44 -4.98
CA VAL A 196 14.70 1.78 -5.42
C VAL A 196 15.41 2.47 -4.25
N GLU A 197 16.53 3.15 -4.54
CA GLU A 197 17.24 3.94 -3.54
C GLU A 197 16.32 5.02 -2.97
N TYR A 198 16.43 5.26 -1.65
CA TYR A 198 15.56 6.21 -0.95
C TYR A 198 15.67 7.63 -1.54
N GLU A 199 16.84 8.04 -1.97
CA GLU A 199 17.14 9.35 -2.57
C GLU A 199 16.42 9.60 -3.91
N ARG A 200 15.93 8.53 -4.54
CA ARG A 200 15.11 8.62 -5.76
C ARG A 200 13.63 8.84 -5.48
N LEU A 201 13.23 8.72 -4.21
CA LEU A 201 11.86 8.98 -3.79
C LEU A 201 11.67 10.48 -3.63
N PHE A 202 10.45 10.91 -3.89
CA PHE A 202 10.00 12.28 -3.67
C PHE A 202 8.57 12.26 -3.11
N HIS A 203 8.18 13.38 -2.49
CA HIS A 203 6.85 13.51 -1.92
C HIS A 203 5.78 13.64 -3.03
N TYR A 204 4.64 12.96 -2.88
CA TYR A 204 3.60 12.89 -3.92
C TYR A 204 3.11 14.27 -4.42
N HIS A 205 3.23 15.33 -3.63
CA HIS A 205 2.93 16.70 -4.06
C HIS A 205 3.80 17.20 -5.22
N GLU A 206 5.02 16.65 -5.37
CA GLU A 206 5.92 17.00 -6.47
C GLU A 206 5.59 16.26 -7.77
N MET A 207 4.65 15.31 -7.75
CA MET A 207 4.38 14.40 -8.86
C MET A 207 4.12 15.14 -10.18
N GLU A 208 3.28 16.18 -10.16
CA GLU A 208 2.93 16.92 -11.36
C GLU A 208 4.14 17.64 -11.97
N GLU A 209 4.95 18.30 -11.14
CA GLU A 209 6.18 18.96 -11.55
C GLU A 209 7.19 17.97 -12.14
N ARG A 210 7.41 16.85 -11.44
CA ARG A 210 8.32 15.77 -11.88
C ARG A 210 7.87 15.15 -13.21
N ILE A 211 6.58 14.97 -13.41
CA ILE A 211 6.05 14.46 -14.68
C ILE A 211 6.30 15.46 -15.82
N ARG A 212 6.14 16.77 -15.60
CA ARG A 212 6.46 17.79 -16.60
C ARG A 212 7.91 17.78 -17.03
N GLN A 213 8.83 17.39 -16.14
CA GLN A 213 10.27 17.31 -16.43
C GLN A 213 10.67 16.08 -17.26
N ILE A 214 9.81 15.05 -17.33
CA ILE A 214 10.11 13.79 -18.03
C ILE A 214 9.30 13.59 -19.32
N LEU A 215 8.27 14.42 -19.57
CA LEU A 215 7.51 14.44 -20.82
C LEU A 215 8.18 15.35 -21.85
#